data_0cf1454b55e7f6a88b1f0724d004e25f
#
_entry.id   0cf1454b55e7f6a88b1f0724d004e25f
#
_cell.length_a   1.000
_cell.length_b   1.000
_cell.length_c   1.000
_cell.angle_alpha   90.00
_cell.angle_beta   90.00
_cell.angle_gamma   90.00
#
_symmetry.space_group_name_H-M   'P 1'
#
loop_
_entity.id
_entity.type
_entity.pdbx_description
1 polymer ?
#
loop_
_entity_poly.entity_id
_entity_poly.type
_entity_poly.pdbx_seq_one_letter_code
_entity_poly.pdbx_strand_id
1 'polypeptide(L)'
;MNVKSMLTTAFVAFGLCASAYAAPAITINGPHAAMPCTTCHANGTFKAPAKETCFQCHGSYEKVAARTEKMTPNPHMSHRGEKDCNACHSMHGKARFECNDCHNFAIKMKGE
;
A
#
# COMPACT_ATOMS: atom_id res chain seq x y z
N MET A 1 -0.57 -52.72 59.59
CA MET A 1 -0.96 -51.27 59.43
C MET A 1 -0.44 -50.81 58.10
N ASN A 2 -1.35 -50.66 57.11
CA ASN A 2 -0.98 -50.31 55.76
C ASN A 2 -1.21 -48.81 55.54
N VAL A 3 -0.13 -48.07 55.34
CA VAL A 3 -0.20 -46.65 54.97
C VAL A 3 -0.17 -46.56 53.43
N LYS A 4 -1.33 -46.33 52.83
CA LYS A 4 -1.41 -46.04 51.40
C LYS A 4 -1.03 -44.60 51.17
N SER A 5 0.14 -44.41 50.56
CA SER A 5 0.58 -43.11 50.05
C SER A 5 -0.24 -42.72 48.81
N MET A 6 -1.07 -41.67 48.91
CA MET A 6 -1.75 -41.05 47.77
C MET A 6 -0.81 -40.00 47.16
N LEU A 7 -0.22 -40.33 46.01
CA LEU A 7 0.44 -39.35 45.16
C LEU A 7 -0.64 -38.56 44.40
N THR A 8 -0.87 -37.32 44.80
CA THR A 8 -1.68 -36.37 44.05
C THR A 8 -0.79 -35.72 43.00
N THR A 9 -0.97 -36.12 41.75
CA THR A 9 -0.29 -35.50 40.60
C THR A 9 -1.07 -34.23 40.24
N ALA A 10 -0.51 -33.06 40.56
CA ALA A 10 -1.05 -31.79 40.13
C ALA A 10 -0.63 -31.55 38.69
N PHE A 11 -1.59 -31.63 37.75
CA PHE A 11 -1.41 -31.18 36.37
C PHE A 11 -1.48 -29.67 36.35
N VAL A 12 -0.33 -29.01 36.18
CA VAL A 12 -0.27 -27.57 35.85
C VAL A 12 -0.53 -27.43 34.35
N ALA A 13 -1.74 -27.08 34.00
CA ALA A 13 -2.08 -26.71 32.63
C ALA A 13 -1.43 -25.36 32.30
N PHE A 14 -0.31 -25.42 31.57
CA PHE A 14 0.32 -24.23 31.03
C PHE A 14 -0.51 -23.75 29.81
N GLY A 15 -1.43 -22.82 30.05
CA GLY A 15 -2.19 -22.18 29.00
C GLY A 15 -1.28 -21.32 28.15
N LEU A 16 -0.92 -21.77 26.94
CA LEU A 16 -0.30 -20.94 25.91
C LEU A 16 -1.35 -19.93 25.44
N CYS A 17 -1.34 -18.72 25.99
CA CYS A 17 -2.00 -17.56 25.37
C CYS A 17 -1.23 -17.21 24.10
N ALA A 18 -1.63 -17.80 22.98
CA ALA A 18 -1.20 -17.32 21.66
C ALA A 18 -1.85 -15.95 21.43
N SER A 19 -1.11 -14.89 21.73
CA SER A 19 -1.48 -13.53 21.32
C SER A 19 -1.44 -13.49 19.80
N ALA A 20 -2.60 -13.58 19.16
CA ALA A 20 -2.72 -13.35 17.73
C ALA A 20 -2.41 -11.87 17.48
N TYR A 21 -1.19 -11.57 17.07
CA TYR A 21 -0.87 -10.26 16.52
C TYR A 21 -1.61 -10.13 15.20
N ALA A 22 -2.74 -9.43 15.21
CA ALA A 22 -3.40 -9.03 13.99
C ALA A 22 -2.47 -8.05 13.27
N ALA A 23 -1.99 -8.41 12.09
CA ALA A 23 -1.27 -7.48 11.25
C ALA A 23 -2.17 -6.27 10.97
N PRO A 24 -1.62 -5.04 10.97
CA PRO A 24 -2.41 -3.85 10.67
C PRO A 24 -3.07 -4.03 9.30
N ALA A 25 -4.37 -3.75 9.23
CA ALA A 25 -5.10 -3.83 7.98
C ALA A 25 -4.51 -2.81 7.00
N ILE A 26 -4.02 -3.28 5.86
CA ILE A 26 -3.55 -2.43 4.78
C ILE A 26 -4.78 -1.79 4.15
N THR A 27 -4.86 -0.47 4.20
CA THR A 27 -5.96 0.30 3.59
C THR A 27 -5.52 0.91 2.28
N ILE A 28 -6.44 0.98 1.32
CA ILE A 28 -6.27 1.73 0.08
C ILE A 28 -7.00 3.05 0.25
N ASN A 29 -6.35 4.15 -0.07
CA ASN A 29 -6.93 5.48 0.04
C ASN A 29 -7.57 5.95 -1.26
N GLY A 30 -8.53 6.88 -1.13
CA GLY A 30 -9.13 7.58 -2.26
C GLY A 30 -10.04 6.72 -3.13
N PRO A 31 -10.14 7.02 -4.44
CA PRO A 31 -11.10 6.39 -5.34
C PRO A 31 -10.93 4.88 -5.54
N HIS A 32 -9.76 4.34 -5.20
CA HIS A 32 -9.46 2.91 -5.34
C HIS A 32 -9.84 2.08 -4.10
N ALA A 33 -10.38 2.70 -3.05
CA ALA A 33 -10.64 2.05 -1.76
C ALA A 33 -11.53 0.80 -1.83
N ALA A 34 -12.45 0.74 -2.81
CA ALA A 34 -13.35 -0.39 -3.01
C ALA A 34 -12.79 -1.49 -3.94
N MET A 35 -11.57 -1.31 -4.46
CA MET A 35 -10.97 -2.28 -5.38
C MET A 35 -10.37 -3.46 -4.63
N PRO A 36 -10.54 -4.71 -5.12
CA PRO A 36 -9.86 -5.85 -4.54
C PRO A 36 -8.36 -5.77 -4.77
N CYS A 37 -7.58 -6.29 -3.83
CA CYS A 37 -6.11 -6.27 -3.89
C CYS A 37 -5.55 -6.87 -5.19
N THR A 38 -6.23 -7.89 -5.72
CA THR A 38 -5.85 -8.59 -6.95
C THR A 38 -5.95 -7.74 -8.21
N THR A 39 -6.66 -6.61 -8.18
CA THR A 39 -6.71 -5.67 -9.30
C THR A 39 -5.32 -5.08 -9.60
N CYS A 40 -4.54 -4.83 -8.57
CA CYS A 40 -3.19 -4.26 -8.69
C CYS A 40 -2.10 -5.31 -8.43
N HIS A 41 -2.38 -6.31 -7.60
CA HIS A 41 -1.45 -7.35 -7.20
C HIS A 41 -1.84 -8.70 -7.81
N ALA A 42 -1.50 -8.88 -9.09
CA ALA A 42 -1.78 -10.13 -9.80
C ALA A 42 -1.03 -11.31 -9.17
N ASN A 43 -1.65 -12.50 -9.22
CA ASN A 43 -1.07 -13.76 -8.76
C ASN A 43 -0.58 -13.77 -7.30
N GLY A 44 -1.18 -12.96 -6.44
CA GLY A 44 -0.80 -12.89 -5.02
C GLY A 44 0.58 -12.27 -4.76
N THR A 45 1.15 -11.57 -5.74
CA THR A 45 2.44 -10.91 -5.60
C THR A 45 2.25 -9.49 -5.07
N PHE A 46 2.60 -9.26 -3.81
CA PHE A 46 2.48 -7.96 -3.14
C PHE A 46 3.69 -7.04 -3.36
N LYS A 47 4.23 -7.03 -4.57
CA LYS A 47 5.22 -6.03 -5.00
C LYS A 47 4.49 -4.79 -5.54
N ALA A 48 5.19 -3.66 -5.56
CA ALA A 48 4.66 -2.46 -6.20
C ALA A 48 4.30 -2.77 -7.66
N PRO A 49 3.04 -2.50 -8.09
CA PRO A 49 2.62 -2.75 -9.47
C PRO A 49 3.42 -1.88 -10.44
N ALA A 50 3.72 -2.42 -11.61
CA ALA A 50 4.28 -1.64 -12.70
C ALA A 50 3.23 -0.65 -13.25
N LYS A 51 3.68 0.42 -13.91
CA LYS A 51 2.79 1.46 -14.49
C LYS A 51 1.78 0.89 -15.49
N GLU A 52 2.11 -0.19 -16.16
CA GLU A 52 1.24 -0.91 -17.10
C GLU A 52 -0.05 -1.42 -16.45
N THR A 53 0.02 -1.79 -15.18
CA THR A 53 -1.17 -2.17 -14.41
C THR A 53 -2.11 -0.97 -14.22
N CYS A 54 -1.57 0.20 -13.97
CA CYS A 54 -2.35 1.44 -13.86
C CYS A 54 -2.97 1.82 -15.21
N PHE A 55 -2.24 1.61 -16.30
CA PHE A 55 -2.67 1.96 -17.65
C PHE A 55 -3.84 1.12 -18.16
N GLN A 56 -4.11 -0.04 -17.57
CA GLN A 56 -5.31 -0.83 -17.91
C GLN A 56 -6.61 -0.03 -17.75
N CYS A 57 -6.65 0.91 -16.81
CA CYS A 57 -7.78 1.79 -16.58
C CYS A 57 -7.48 3.26 -16.93
N HIS A 58 -6.26 3.73 -16.68
CA HIS A 58 -5.87 5.12 -16.90
C HIS A 58 -5.40 5.42 -18.33
N GLY A 59 -5.17 4.40 -19.12
CA GLY A 59 -4.74 4.50 -20.51
C GLY A 59 -3.22 4.57 -20.64
N SER A 60 -2.69 5.55 -21.36
CA SER A 60 -1.25 5.73 -21.53
C SER A 60 -0.74 6.92 -20.70
N TYR A 61 0.59 7.06 -20.65
CA TYR A 61 1.22 8.21 -19.98
C TYR A 61 0.78 9.54 -20.62
N GLU A 62 0.67 9.59 -21.96
CA GLU A 62 0.20 10.75 -22.69
C GLU A 62 -1.25 11.11 -22.34
N LYS A 63 -2.13 10.10 -22.17
CA LYS A 63 -3.51 10.32 -21.73
C LYS A 63 -3.57 10.91 -20.33
N VAL A 64 -2.70 10.48 -19.43
CA VAL A 64 -2.61 11.01 -18.08
C VAL A 64 -2.03 12.44 -18.12
N ALA A 65 -1.01 12.69 -18.95
CA ALA A 65 -0.44 14.01 -19.16
C ALA A 65 -1.46 15.02 -19.71
N ALA A 66 -2.32 14.58 -20.64
CA ALA A 66 -3.39 15.41 -21.18
C ALA A 66 -4.43 15.81 -20.11
N ARG A 67 -4.71 14.94 -19.11
CA ARG A 67 -5.62 15.27 -18.01
C ARG A 67 -5.07 16.35 -17.08
N THR A 68 -3.76 16.50 -17.05
CA THR A 68 -3.06 17.48 -16.20
C THR A 68 -2.42 18.62 -16.97
N GLU A 69 -2.77 18.78 -18.25
CA GLU A 69 -2.18 19.82 -19.15
C GLU A 69 -2.34 21.25 -18.63
N LYS A 70 -3.41 21.50 -17.85
CA LYS A 70 -3.68 22.83 -17.26
C LYS A 70 -2.88 23.09 -15.98
N MET A 71 -2.16 22.10 -15.47
CA MET A 71 -1.30 22.28 -14.30
C MET A 71 0.06 22.86 -14.72
N THR A 72 0.58 23.75 -13.90
CA THR A 72 1.92 24.34 -14.12
C THR A 72 2.76 24.11 -12.86
N PRO A 73 3.80 23.23 -12.94
CA PRO A 73 4.15 22.39 -14.08
C PRO A 73 3.15 21.24 -14.29
N ASN A 74 3.10 20.69 -15.52
CA ASN A 74 2.39 19.43 -15.74
C ASN A 74 3.22 18.27 -15.15
N PRO A 75 2.72 17.59 -14.12
CA PRO A 75 3.50 16.55 -13.42
C PRO A 75 3.77 15.31 -14.27
N HIS A 76 2.96 15.07 -15.31
CA HIS A 76 3.10 13.94 -16.22
C HIS A 76 3.79 14.31 -17.55
N MET A 77 4.29 15.53 -17.68
CA MET A 77 5.11 15.98 -18.81
C MET A 77 6.34 16.72 -18.26
N SER A 78 7.26 15.97 -17.69
CA SER A 78 8.44 16.55 -17.05
C SER A 78 9.71 16.28 -17.84
N HIS A 79 10.73 17.11 -17.61
CA HIS A 79 12.06 16.92 -18.19
C HIS A 79 12.75 15.59 -17.78
N ARG A 80 12.18 14.87 -16.80
CA ARG A 80 12.67 13.56 -16.34
C ARG A 80 12.03 12.37 -17.09
N GLY A 81 11.15 12.65 -18.06
CA GLY A 81 10.44 11.63 -18.84
C GLY A 81 9.37 10.89 -18.03
N GLU A 82 8.96 9.75 -18.54
CA GLU A 82 8.00 8.88 -17.88
C GLU A 82 8.56 8.27 -16.59
N LYS A 83 7.70 8.21 -15.58
CA LYS A 83 8.01 7.64 -14.27
C LYS A 83 6.99 6.59 -13.87
N ASP A 84 7.36 5.74 -12.95
CA ASP A 84 6.41 4.84 -12.33
C ASP A 84 5.37 5.63 -11.53
N CYS A 85 4.11 5.24 -11.65
CA CYS A 85 3.00 5.94 -11.00
C CYS A 85 3.16 5.99 -9.48
N ASN A 86 3.67 4.89 -8.90
CA ASN A 86 3.88 4.75 -7.47
C ASN A 86 5.06 5.59 -6.92
N ALA A 87 5.89 6.19 -7.78
CA ALA A 87 6.91 7.14 -7.35
C ALA A 87 6.27 8.39 -6.68
N CYS A 88 5.06 8.75 -7.12
CA CYS A 88 4.31 9.88 -6.59
C CYS A 88 2.98 9.44 -5.95
N HIS A 89 2.26 8.49 -6.57
CA HIS A 89 0.94 8.03 -6.14
C HIS A 89 1.04 6.78 -5.27
N SER A 90 1.10 6.94 -3.95
CA SER A 90 1.04 5.80 -3.03
C SER A 90 -0.41 5.39 -2.79
N MET A 91 -0.74 4.11 -3.03
CA MET A 91 -2.07 3.56 -2.76
C MET A 91 -2.26 3.21 -1.28
N HIS A 92 -1.19 2.88 -0.57
CA HIS A 92 -1.22 2.44 0.83
C HIS A 92 -0.61 3.44 1.81
N GLY A 93 -0.21 4.60 1.33
CA GLY A 93 0.46 5.62 2.13
C GLY A 93 0.16 7.01 1.60
N LYS A 94 0.95 7.97 2.05
CA LYS A 94 0.84 9.34 1.57
C LYS A 94 1.43 9.47 0.19
N ALA A 95 0.70 10.13 -0.72
CA ALA A 95 1.23 10.58 -1.98
C ALA A 95 2.31 11.65 -1.74
N ARG A 96 3.28 11.75 -2.65
CA ARG A 96 4.33 12.79 -2.58
C ARG A 96 4.56 13.38 -3.96
N PHE A 97 4.80 14.68 -4.00
CA PHE A 97 5.17 15.34 -5.24
C PHE A 97 6.69 15.30 -5.43
N GLU A 98 7.19 14.29 -6.14
CA GLU A 98 8.63 14.00 -6.28
C GLU A 98 9.43 15.18 -6.88
N CYS A 99 8.77 16.05 -7.66
CA CYS A 99 9.43 17.24 -8.20
C CYS A 99 9.99 18.15 -7.10
N ASN A 100 9.39 18.13 -5.92
CA ASN A 100 9.82 18.92 -4.78
C ASN A 100 11.11 18.41 -4.10
N ASP A 101 11.69 17.31 -4.58
CA ASP A 101 13.04 16.93 -4.16
C ASP A 101 14.10 17.93 -4.65
N CYS A 102 13.80 18.64 -5.75
CA CYS A 102 14.68 19.66 -6.33
C CYS A 102 14.01 21.04 -6.52
N HIS A 103 12.68 21.07 -6.56
CA HIS A 103 11.88 22.28 -6.77
C HIS A 103 11.02 22.56 -5.54
N ASN A 104 10.38 23.72 -5.54
CA ASN A 104 9.43 24.11 -4.49
C ASN A 104 8.10 24.52 -5.14
N PHE A 105 7.31 23.52 -5.56
CA PHE A 105 5.99 23.75 -6.13
C PHE A 105 4.91 23.60 -5.06
N ALA A 106 3.92 24.48 -5.07
CA ALA A 106 2.77 24.43 -4.16
C ALA A 106 1.64 23.53 -4.70
N ILE A 107 2.01 22.36 -5.26
CA ILE A 107 1.05 21.39 -5.80
C ILE A 107 0.71 20.37 -4.70
N LYS A 108 -0.59 20.25 -4.40
CA LYS A 108 -1.12 19.23 -3.52
C LYS A 108 -1.52 18.00 -4.33
N MET A 109 -1.07 16.84 -3.88
CA MET A 109 -1.44 15.56 -4.47
C MET A 109 -2.84 15.14 -3.99
N LYS A 110 -3.61 14.48 -4.87
CA LYS A 110 -4.82 13.78 -4.41
C LYS A 110 -4.40 12.59 -3.56
N GLY A 111 -4.91 12.51 -2.34
CA GLY A 111 -4.56 11.44 -1.40
C GLY A 111 -3.41 11.77 -0.44
N GLU A 112 -3.05 13.05 -0.35
CA GLU A 112 -2.16 13.54 0.73
C GLU A 112 -2.81 13.45 2.11
#